data_abf77cd04de4b6da9ed63114cf13066a
#
_entry.id   abf77cd04de4b6da9ed63114cf13066a
#
_cell.length_a   1.000
_cell.length_b   1.000
_cell.length_c   1.000
_cell.angle_alpha   90.00
_cell.angle_beta   90.00
_cell.angle_gamma   90.00
#
_symmetry.space_group_name_H-M   'P 1'
#
loop_
_entity.id
_entity.type
_entity.pdbx_description
1 polymer ?
#
loop_
_entity_poly.entity_id
_entity_poly.type
_entity_poly.pdbx_seq_one_letter_code
_entity_poly.pdbx_strand_id
1 'polypeptide(L)'
;MSKAKTNLDLIQWLGHDMSINVFSYLDNPRDLVCASAVSSSWNDFVIENGLCKQLCLKMIPEISGVVRSIEVDNLFVVDGNKVGYYTEKRERLNRNHRVYALLAFSLIPMNNCIAQAIYASSTNDHIRKRLANTLEPRDITEHGPSYWSSTGKSDPSATESLLYRLYSKICLVTEIHVQPFQDYLNDGFPIYSAKAIQFKYGWTSDPIEIDSKFIFRDKMAFSRHGICTYNSPIFPMSQENKLQHFKLPEPVLCIGGFLLVRLLGSVQKNGKDNLFYTCISHVKVVGQIISPEFIVRRGGFDDMEAVASNISSIQDGVGVGM
;
A
#
# COMPACT_ATOMS: atom_id res chain seq x y z
N MET A 1 58.56 25.02 5.66
CA MET A 1 57.24 25.66 5.75
C MET A 1 56.21 24.76 5.06
N SER A 2 55.52 23.97 5.86
CA SER A 2 54.47 23.07 5.39
C SER A 2 53.20 23.89 5.16
N LYS A 3 52.73 24.01 3.92
CA LYS A 3 51.42 24.58 3.61
C LYS A 3 50.36 23.55 4.06
N ALA A 4 49.71 23.85 5.20
CA ALA A 4 48.47 23.18 5.57
C ALA A 4 47.47 23.44 4.45
N LYS A 5 47.12 22.39 3.66
CA LYS A 5 45.93 22.39 2.82
C LYS A 5 44.74 22.42 3.77
N THR A 6 44.16 23.59 3.96
CA THR A 6 42.84 23.70 4.54
C THR A 6 41.86 23.04 3.52
N ASN A 7 41.51 21.79 3.77
CA ASN A 7 40.34 21.18 3.12
C ASN A 7 39.11 21.94 3.65
N LEU A 8 38.72 22.99 2.97
CA LEU A 8 37.49 23.70 3.24
C LEU A 8 36.36 22.76 2.89
N ASP A 9 35.61 22.32 3.89
CA ASP A 9 34.35 21.59 3.70
C ASP A 9 33.35 22.52 3.02
N LEU A 10 32.74 22.05 1.93
CA LEU A 10 31.80 22.84 1.11
C LEU A 10 30.65 23.41 1.96
N ILE A 11 30.09 22.62 2.89
CA ILE A 11 29.00 23.04 3.78
C ILE A 11 29.43 24.18 4.67
N GLN A 12 30.66 24.12 5.23
CA GLN A 12 31.18 25.19 6.06
C GLN A 12 31.46 26.47 5.28
N TRP A 13 31.89 26.32 4.02
CA TRP A 13 32.21 27.45 3.16
C TRP A 13 30.95 28.18 2.64
N LEU A 14 29.90 27.41 2.24
CA LEU A 14 28.65 27.99 1.70
C LEU A 14 27.74 28.55 2.80
N GLY A 15 27.89 28.09 4.03
CA GLY A 15 26.94 28.35 5.10
C GLY A 15 25.63 27.55 4.96
N HIS A 16 24.80 27.63 5.99
CA HIS A 16 23.64 26.77 6.15
C HIS A 16 22.62 26.88 4.99
N ASP A 17 22.16 28.11 4.71
CA ASP A 17 21.06 28.33 3.75
C ASP A 17 21.47 28.01 2.30
N MET A 18 22.70 28.38 1.93
CA MET A 18 23.21 28.09 0.59
C MET A 18 23.45 26.60 0.42
N SER A 19 23.89 25.90 1.47
CA SER A 19 24.04 24.44 1.44
C SER A 19 22.68 23.74 1.25
N ILE A 20 21.62 24.16 1.96
CA ILE A 20 20.27 23.64 1.72
C ILE A 20 19.86 23.83 0.27
N ASN A 21 20.07 25.02 -0.29
CA ASN A 21 19.75 25.30 -1.69
C ASN A 21 20.51 24.36 -2.63
N VAL A 22 21.81 24.18 -2.44
CA VAL A 22 22.60 23.27 -3.29
C VAL A 22 22.09 21.83 -3.20
N PHE A 23 21.82 21.33 -2.01
CA PHE A 23 21.32 19.96 -1.80
C PHE A 23 19.88 19.79 -2.35
N SER A 24 19.07 20.84 -2.40
CA SER A 24 17.70 20.79 -2.94
C SER A 24 17.64 20.55 -4.46
N TYR A 25 18.76 20.74 -5.18
CA TYR A 25 18.91 20.37 -6.59
C TYR A 25 19.21 18.89 -6.81
N LEU A 26 19.50 18.14 -5.77
CA LEU A 26 19.65 16.67 -5.86
C LEU A 26 18.27 16.04 -5.96
N ASP A 27 17.82 15.79 -7.17
CA ASP A 27 16.49 15.22 -7.45
C ASP A 27 16.47 13.69 -7.41
N ASN A 28 17.64 13.06 -7.36
CA ASN A 28 17.77 11.61 -7.26
C ASN A 28 18.09 11.22 -5.81
N PRO A 29 17.30 10.33 -5.18
CA PRO A 29 17.56 9.85 -3.83
C PRO A 29 18.97 9.25 -3.66
N ARG A 30 19.49 8.60 -4.70
CA ARG A 30 20.83 7.99 -4.71
C ARG A 30 21.92 9.06 -4.51
N ASP A 31 21.80 10.19 -5.20
CA ASP A 31 22.78 11.27 -5.10
C ASP A 31 22.77 11.90 -3.70
N LEU A 32 21.60 12.04 -3.09
CA LEU A 32 21.47 12.56 -1.73
C LEU A 32 22.06 11.59 -0.70
N VAL A 33 21.89 10.29 -0.88
CA VAL A 33 22.51 9.27 -0.03
C VAL A 33 24.03 9.26 -0.22
N CYS A 34 24.53 9.34 -1.45
CA CYS A 34 25.96 9.47 -1.72
C CYS A 34 26.54 10.72 -1.06
N ALA A 35 25.85 11.85 -1.15
CA ALA A 35 26.25 13.07 -0.47
C ALA A 35 26.33 12.89 1.06
N SER A 36 25.37 12.21 1.67
CA SER A 36 25.38 11.91 3.10
C SER A 36 26.56 11.00 3.52
N ALA A 37 27.12 10.23 2.59
CA ALA A 37 28.26 9.34 2.83
C ALA A 37 29.64 10.02 2.69
N VAL A 38 29.69 11.29 2.26
CA VAL A 38 30.98 12.01 2.03
C VAL A 38 31.74 12.24 3.34
N SER A 39 31.05 12.64 4.39
CA SER A 39 31.63 12.85 5.74
C SER A 39 30.54 12.83 6.82
N SER A 40 30.95 12.71 8.07
CA SER A 40 30.02 12.83 9.21
C SER A 40 29.31 14.19 9.25
N SER A 41 30.01 15.27 8.88
CA SER A 41 29.46 16.63 8.79
C SER A 41 28.34 16.71 7.73
N TRP A 42 28.55 16.10 6.56
CA TRP A 42 27.54 16.04 5.50
C TRP A 42 26.35 15.16 5.89
N ASN A 43 26.62 14.02 6.52
CA ASN A 43 25.58 13.14 7.03
C ASN A 43 24.68 13.86 8.04
N ASP A 44 25.29 14.50 9.05
CA ASP A 44 24.56 15.26 10.06
C ASP A 44 23.73 16.38 9.41
N PHE A 45 24.31 17.09 8.44
CA PHE A 45 23.61 18.14 7.69
C PHE A 45 22.37 17.63 6.96
N VAL A 46 22.49 16.52 6.22
CA VAL A 46 21.37 15.91 5.46
C VAL A 46 20.27 15.45 6.42
N ILE A 47 20.63 14.84 7.55
CA ILE A 47 19.71 14.30 8.54
C ILE A 47 19.00 15.42 9.31
N GLU A 48 19.73 16.39 9.83
CA GLU A 48 19.20 17.48 10.66
C GLU A 48 18.24 18.38 9.88
N ASN A 49 18.52 18.59 8.60
CA ASN A 49 17.67 19.39 7.72
C ASN A 49 16.56 18.56 7.04
N GLY A 50 16.44 17.25 7.31
CA GLY A 50 15.41 16.39 6.77
C GLY A 50 15.35 16.35 5.23
N LEU A 51 16.51 16.42 4.57
CA LEU A 51 16.57 16.56 3.11
C LEU A 51 15.96 15.35 2.39
N CYS A 52 16.10 14.13 2.94
CA CYS A 52 15.43 12.95 2.39
C CYS A 52 13.89 13.04 2.49
N LYS A 53 13.36 13.64 3.55
CA LYS A 53 11.93 13.92 3.68
C LYS A 53 11.48 14.91 2.60
N GLN A 54 12.20 16.02 2.44
CA GLN A 54 11.87 17.04 1.44
C GLN A 54 11.89 16.44 0.03
N LEU A 55 12.92 15.67 -0.32
CA LEU A 55 13.00 14.98 -1.61
C LEU A 55 11.86 13.99 -1.80
N CYS A 56 11.58 13.17 -0.80
CA CYS A 56 10.50 12.19 -0.84
C CYS A 56 9.13 12.87 -1.07
N LEU A 57 8.85 13.97 -0.37
CA LEU A 57 7.60 14.73 -0.55
C LEU A 57 7.54 15.46 -1.91
N LYS A 58 8.69 15.86 -2.47
CA LYS A 58 8.78 16.44 -3.82
C LYS A 58 8.47 15.39 -4.89
N MET A 59 9.01 14.18 -4.73
CA MET A 59 8.80 13.08 -5.68
C MET A 59 7.39 12.47 -5.58
N ILE A 60 6.84 12.41 -4.38
CA ILE A 60 5.59 11.71 -4.06
C ILE A 60 4.80 12.57 -3.07
N PRO A 61 4.10 13.61 -3.56
CA PRO A 61 3.32 14.52 -2.71
C PRO A 61 2.27 13.82 -1.84
N GLU A 62 1.78 12.65 -2.30
CA GLU A 62 0.77 11.84 -1.61
C GLU A 62 1.24 11.32 -0.25
N ILE A 63 2.55 11.20 -0.04
CA ILE A 63 3.13 10.80 1.26
C ILE A 63 2.83 11.84 2.34
N SER A 64 2.52 13.08 1.99
CA SER A 64 2.15 14.12 2.97
C SER A 64 1.02 13.67 3.91
N GLY A 65 0.04 12.92 3.39
CA GLY A 65 -1.05 12.36 4.19
C GLY A 65 -0.62 11.30 5.22
N VAL A 66 0.53 10.66 5.04
CA VAL A 66 1.01 9.60 5.94
C VAL A 66 2.23 9.99 6.79
N VAL A 67 2.69 11.24 6.68
CA VAL A 67 3.84 11.74 7.46
C VAL A 67 3.68 11.46 8.96
N ARG A 68 2.49 11.70 9.52
CA ARG A 68 2.21 11.42 10.94
C ARG A 68 2.39 9.95 11.30
N SER A 69 2.05 9.02 10.39
CA SER A 69 2.23 7.59 10.63
C SER A 69 3.70 7.17 10.54
N ILE A 70 4.51 7.90 9.79
CA ILE A 70 5.96 7.68 9.66
C ILE A 70 6.69 8.27 10.87
N GLU A 71 6.31 9.48 11.28
CA GLU A 71 6.93 10.26 12.35
C GLU A 71 6.20 10.06 13.68
N VAL A 72 5.81 8.82 14.02
CA VAL A 72 5.17 8.53 15.31
C VAL A 72 6.09 8.96 16.45
N ASP A 73 5.64 9.96 17.18
CA ASP A 73 6.23 10.31 18.47
C ASP A 73 5.88 9.19 19.45
N ASN A 74 6.85 8.35 19.78
CA ASN A 74 6.72 7.50 20.96
C ASN A 74 6.74 8.42 22.17
N LEU A 75 5.56 8.83 22.61
CA LEU A 75 5.28 9.53 23.86
C LEU A 75 5.51 8.56 25.03
N PHE A 76 6.72 8.04 25.18
CA PHE A 76 7.22 7.57 26.45
C PHE A 76 8.09 8.70 27.00
N VAL A 77 7.48 9.54 27.79
CA VAL A 77 8.17 10.48 28.68
C VAL A 77 9.00 9.62 29.63
N VAL A 78 10.27 9.46 29.33
CA VAL A 78 11.25 9.01 30.30
C VAL A 78 11.90 10.24 30.91
N ASP A 79 11.79 10.28 32.22
CA ASP A 79 12.24 11.30 33.18
C ASP A 79 13.59 11.95 32.84
N GLY A 80 13.56 13.25 32.80
CA GLY A 80 14.48 14.25 33.34
C GLY A 80 16.00 14.25 33.08
N ASN A 81 16.58 13.41 32.19
CA ASN A 81 18.04 13.48 31.94
C ASN A 81 18.34 14.06 30.54
N LYS A 82 18.84 15.29 30.46
CA LYS A 82 19.15 16.00 29.21
C LYS A 82 19.99 15.19 28.21
N VAL A 83 20.87 14.34 28.67
CA VAL A 83 21.75 13.49 27.83
C VAL A 83 20.90 12.43 27.13
N GLY A 84 19.91 11.83 27.77
CA GLY A 84 18.99 10.89 27.16
C GLY A 84 18.13 11.54 26.06
N TYR A 85 17.68 12.76 26.26
CA TYR A 85 16.85 13.49 25.28
C TYR A 85 17.57 13.77 23.95
N TYR A 86 18.85 14.16 23.99
CA TYR A 86 19.62 14.42 22.75
C TYR A 86 19.90 13.14 21.97
N THR A 87 20.19 12.04 22.65
CA THR A 87 20.42 10.73 22.02
C THR A 87 19.15 10.22 21.37
N GLU A 88 18.02 10.32 22.05
CA GLU A 88 16.71 9.90 21.55
C GLU A 88 16.26 10.75 20.34
N LYS A 89 16.45 12.07 20.39
CA LYS A 89 16.18 12.97 19.28
C LYS A 89 17.02 12.60 18.04
N ARG A 90 18.32 12.32 18.22
CA ARG A 90 19.21 11.92 17.12
C ARG A 90 18.80 10.57 16.52
N GLU A 91 18.47 9.59 17.34
CA GLU A 91 17.99 8.29 16.89
C GLU A 91 16.69 8.42 16.09
N ARG A 92 15.76 9.28 16.53
CA ARG A 92 14.52 9.57 15.80
C ARG A 92 14.79 10.20 14.44
N LEU A 93 15.67 11.21 14.37
CA LEU A 93 16.05 11.85 13.11
C LEU A 93 16.71 10.86 12.15
N ASN A 94 17.61 10.01 12.66
CA ASN A 94 18.25 8.94 11.87
C ASN A 94 17.24 7.93 11.35
N ARG A 95 16.27 7.51 12.18
CA ARG A 95 15.20 6.61 11.78
C ARG A 95 14.35 7.24 10.68
N ASN A 96 13.90 8.48 10.88
CA ASN A 96 13.07 9.18 9.90
C ASN A 96 13.81 9.36 8.56
N HIS A 97 15.08 9.79 8.62
CA HIS A 97 15.94 9.90 7.44
C HIS A 97 15.99 8.58 6.65
N ARG A 98 16.24 7.45 7.33
CA ARG A 98 16.27 6.13 6.69
C ARG A 98 14.93 5.78 6.06
N VAL A 99 13.81 6.00 6.76
CA VAL A 99 12.47 5.69 6.25
C VAL A 99 12.17 6.52 4.99
N TYR A 100 12.44 7.83 5.01
CA TYR A 100 12.19 8.67 3.83
C TYR A 100 13.13 8.37 2.67
N ALA A 101 14.41 8.10 2.93
CA ALA A 101 15.33 7.65 1.90
C ALA A 101 14.81 6.39 1.22
N LEU A 102 14.39 5.42 2.00
CA LEU A 102 13.85 4.15 1.51
C LEU A 102 12.55 4.30 0.75
N LEU A 103 11.63 5.13 1.23
CA LEU A 103 10.41 5.45 0.49
C LEU A 103 10.74 6.07 -0.87
N ALA A 104 11.67 7.02 -0.91
CA ALA A 104 12.07 7.65 -2.16
C ALA A 104 12.75 6.67 -3.15
N PHE A 105 13.46 5.64 -2.65
CA PHE A 105 14.09 4.62 -3.49
C PHE A 105 13.15 3.50 -3.93
N SER A 106 12.19 3.14 -3.07
CA SER A 106 11.52 1.84 -3.16
C SER A 106 10.09 1.93 -3.66
N LEU A 107 9.53 3.13 -3.85
CA LEU A 107 8.16 3.29 -4.30
C LEU A 107 8.06 3.04 -5.80
N ILE A 108 7.47 1.90 -6.15
CA ILE A 108 7.17 1.51 -7.51
C ILE A 108 5.70 1.79 -7.77
N PRO A 109 5.37 2.70 -8.70
CA PRO A 109 3.98 2.93 -9.10
C PRO A 109 3.37 1.64 -9.66
N MET A 110 2.22 1.24 -9.15
CA MET A 110 1.52 0.05 -9.58
C MET A 110 0.11 0.39 -10.05
N ASN A 111 -0.21 -0.01 -11.25
CA ASN A 111 -1.57 0.07 -11.76
C ASN A 111 -2.53 -0.89 -11.05
N ASN A 112 -2.00 -1.97 -10.46
CA ASN A 112 -2.77 -2.88 -9.62
C ASN A 112 -1.85 -3.47 -8.56
N CYS A 113 -2.13 -3.16 -7.30
CA CYS A 113 -1.37 -3.67 -6.15
C CYS A 113 -1.86 -5.03 -5.66
N ILE A 114 -2.90 -5.63 -6.23
CA ILE A 114 -3.41 -6.95 -5.81
C ILE A 114 -2.57 -8.06 -6.40
N ALA A 115 -2.03 -8.92 -5.53
CA ALA A 115 -1.29 -10.12 -5.92
C ALA A 115 -2.18 -11.36 -5.99
N GLN A 116 -3.14 -11.49 -5.08
CA GLN A 116 -3.93 -12.71 -4.94
C GLN A 116 -5.30 -12.46 -4.31
N ALA A 117 -6.31 -13.17 -4.79
CA ALA A 117 -7.61 -13.31 -4.14
C ALA A 117 -7.53 -14.44 -3.10
N ILE A 118 -7.88 -14.15 -1.83
CA ILE A 118 -7.66 -15.08 -0.72
C ILE A 118 -8.96 -15.74 -0.28
N TYR A 119 -9.99 -14.93 0.02
CA TYR A 119 -11.20 -15.40 0.66
C TYR A 119 -12.41 -14.55 0.29
N ALA A 120 -13.57 -15.19 0.19
CA ALA A 120 -14.88 -14.55 0.12
C ALA A 120 -15.78 -15.12 1.22
N SER A 121 -16.60 -14.26 1.85
CA SER A 121 -17.53 -14.67 2.92
C SER A 121 -18.54 -15.72 2.46
N SER A 122 -18.90 -15.68 1.20
CA SER A 122 -19.68 -16.69 0.52
C SER A 122 -19.28 -16.78 -0.97
N THR A 123 -19.54 -17.89 -1.62
CA THR A 123 -19.33 -18.04 -3.07
C THR A 123 -20.37 -19.02 -3.59
N ASN A 124 -21.01 -18.65 -4.68
CA ASN A 124 -21.90 -19.57 -5.41
C ASN A 124 -21.05 -20.71 -6.00
N ASP A 125 -21.47 -21.95 -5.80
CA ASP A 125 -20.70 -23.19 -6.11
C ASP A 125 -20.34 -23.43 -7.57
N HIS A 126 -20.53 -22.45 -8.43
CA HIS A 126 -20.16 -22.59 -9.83
C HIS A 126 -18.68 -22.19 -10.04
N ILE A 127 -17.93 -23.04 -10.75
CA ILE A 127 -16.50 -22.87 -11.06
C ILE A 127 -16.17 -21.48 -11.68
N ARG A 128 -17.10 -20.91 -12.43
CA ARG A 128 -16.97 -19.61 -13.10
C ARG A 128 -17.30 -18.40 -12.23
N LYS A 129 -17.63 -18.61 -10.94
CA LYS A 129 -18.04 -17.55 -10.00
C LYS A 129 -17.09 -17.38 -8.82
N ARG A 130 -15.81 -17.67 -9.04
CA ARG A 130 -14.78 -17.65 -8.00
C ARG A 130 -14.22 -16.26 -7.78
N LEU A 131 -13.76 -15.98 -6.57
CA LEU A 131 -13.12 -14.70 -6.23
C LEU A 131 -11.90 -14.38 -7.12
N ALA A 132 -11.12 -15.39 -7.50
CA ALA A 132 -9.96 -15.20 -8.38
C ALA A 132 -10.31 -14.55 -9.74
N ASN A 133 -11.55 -14.74 -10.22
CA ASN A 133 -12.01 -14.15 -11.48
C ASN A 133 -12.03 -12.61 -11.42
N THR A 134 -12.17 -12.03 -10.23
CA THR A 134 -12.17 -10.57 -10.06
C THR A 134 -10.81 -9.91 -10.31
N LEU A 135 -9.75 -10.70 -10.45
CA LEU A 135 -8.42 -10.20 -10.79
C LEU A 135 -8.27 -9.93 -12.29
N GLU A 136 -9.11 -10.56 -13.11
CA GLU A 136 -9.15 -10.33 -14.55
C GLU A 136 -9.95 -9.08 -14.89
N PRO A 137 -9.44 -8.21 -15.79
CA PRO A 137 -10.14 -6.97 -16.13
C PRO A 137 -11.34 -7.15 -17.08
N ARG A 138 -11.68 -8.39 -17.45
CA ARG A 138 -12.74 -8.73 -18.39
C ARG A 138 -13.84 -9.52 -17.69
N ASP A 139 -15.06 -9.04 -17.82
CA ASP A 139 -16.27 -9.73 -17.33
C ASP A 139 -16.74 -10.88 -18.24
N ILE A 140 -16.25 -10.91 -19.48
CA ILE A 140 -16.48 -11.96 -20.46
C ILE A 140 -15.15 -12.44 -21.02
N THR A 141 -14.94 -13.74 -20.98
CA THR A 141 -13.79 -14.43 -21.58
C THR A 141 -14.26 -15.35 -22.70
N GLU A 142 -13.35 -15.93 -23.47
CA GLU A 142 -13.66 -16.97 -24.47
C GLU A 142 -14.37 -18.20 -23.90
N HIS A 143 -14.25 -18.42 -22.57
CA HIS A 143 -14.94 -19.50 -21.85
C HIS A 143 -16.26 -19.06 -21.20
N GLY A 144 -16.73 -17.83 -21.45
CA GLY A 144 -17.96 -17.24 -20.93
C GLY A 144 -17.73 -16.21 -19.81
N PRO A 145 -18.79 -15.87 -19.05
CA PRO A 145 -18.73 -14.84 -18.02
C PRO A 145 -17.71 -15.17 -16.91
N SER A 146 -16.92 -14.17 -16.52
CA SER A 146 -15.88 -14.25 -15.49
C SER A 146 -16.16 -13.23 -14.40
N TYR A 147 -16.57 -13.68 -13.22
CA TYR A 147 -16.93 -12.83 -12.08
C TYR A 147 -16.95 -13.64 -10.78
N TRP A 148 -17.00 -12.95 -9.66
CA TRP A 148 -17.38 -13.56 -8.38
C TRP A 148 -18.86 -13.31 -8.09
N SER A 149 -19.56 -14.30 -7.52
CA SER A 149 -20.94 -14.20 -7.05
C SER A 149 -21.05 -14.69 -5.62
N SER A 150 -21.75 -13.92 -4.78
CA SER A 150 -22.18 -14.40 -3.47
C SER A 150 -23.15 -15.59 -3.59
N THR A 151 -23.41 -16.28 -2.48
CA THR A 151 -24.61 -17.12 -2.36
C THR A 151 -25.87 -16.25 -2.29
N GLY A 152 -26.99 -16.77 -2.75
CA GLY A 152 -28.29 -16.09 -2.66
C GLY A 152 -28.68 -15.86 -1.20
N LYS A 153 -29.21 -14.67 -0.89
CA LYS A 153 -29.68 -14.26 0.43
C LYS A 153 -31.14 -13.78 0.33
N SER A 154 -31.94 -14.10 1.33
CA SER A 154 -33.28 -13.54 1.48
C SER A 154 -33.26 -12.11 2.01
N ASP A 155 -32.24 -11.76 2.79
CA ASP A 155 -32.05 -10.43 3.38
C ASP A 155 -31.25 -9.51 2.45
N PRO A 156 -31.85 -8.39 1.97
CA PRO A 156 -31.17 -7.42 1.12
C PRO A 156 -30.11 -6.60 1.87
N SER A 157 -30.08 -6.65 3.19
CA SER A 157 -29.09 -5.94 4.03
C SER A 157 -27.84 -6.77 4.30
N ALA A 158 -27.81 -8.03 3.87
CA ALA A 158 -26.67 -8.93 4.07
C ALA A 158 -25.37 -8.32 3.54
N THR A 159 -24.32 -8.46 4.32
CA THR A 159 -22.97 -7.97 3.97
C THR A 159 -22.13 -9.12 3.47
N GLU A 160 -21.40 -8.88 2.38
CA GLU A 160 -20.39 -9.78 1.86
C GLU A 160 -18.99 -9.19 2.04
N SER A 161 -17.99 -10.03 2.13
CA SER A 161 -16.60 -9.62 2.34
C SER A 161 -15.65 -10.38 1.42
N LEU A 162 -14.76 -9.65 0.75
CA LEU A 162 -13.74 -10.18 -0.15
C LEU A 162 -12.37 -9.80 0.39
N LEU A 163 -11.49 -10.77 0.55
CA LEU A 163 -10.13 -10.56 1.06
C LEU A 163 -9.10 -10.80 -0.04
N TYR A 164 -8.23 -9.81 -0.20
CA TYR A 164 -7.13 -9.83 -1.16
C TYR A 164 -5.79 -9.65 -0.46
N ARG A 165 -4.74 -10.29 -1.02
CA ARG A 165 -3.35 -10.04 -0.66
C ARG A 165 -2.78 -9.04 -1.65
N LEU A 166 -2.05 -8.06 -1.16
CA LEU A 166 -1.28 -7.12 -1.97
C LEU A 166 0.12 -7.65 -2.27
N TYR A 167 0.76 -7.15 -3.31
CA TYR A 167 2.12 -7.55 -3.71
C TYR A 167 3.17 -7.28 -2.64
N SER A 168 2.99 -6.24 -1.84
CA SER A 168 3.90 -5.91 -0.76
C SER A 168 3.17 -5.83 0.59
N LYS A 169 3.90 -6.11 1.67
CA LYS A 169 3.41 -5.89 3.04
C LYS A 169 3.21 -4.42 3.38
N ILE A 170 3.86 -3.53 2.62
CA ILE A 170 3.71 -2.09 2.77
C ILE A 170 3.38 -1.50 1.41
N CYS A 171 2.20 -0.89 1.30
CA CYS A 171 1.71 -0.23 0.09
C CYS A 171 1.14 1.14 0.44
N LEU A 172 1.37 2.13 -0.41
CA LEU A 172 0.67 3.41 -0.36
C LEU A 172 -0.48 3.33 -1.35
N VAL A 173 -1.72 3.26 -0.85
CA VAL A 173 -2.92 3.10 -1.70
C VAL A 173 -3.64 4.43 -1.81
N THR A 174 -4.00 4.80 -3.04
CA THR A 174 -4.72 6.04 -3.36
C THR A 174 -6.17 5.80 -3.77
N GLU A 175 -6.42 4.72 -4.54
CA GLU A 175 -7.75 4.41 -5.07
C GLU A 175 -8.00 2.91 -5.09
N ILE A 176 -9.27 2.54 -4.98
CA ILE A 176 -9.75 1.19 -5.25
C ILE A 176 -10.80 1.27 -6.35
N HIS A 177 -10.68 0.41 -7.36
CA HIS A 177 -11.64 0.34 -8.44
C HIS A 177 -12.39 -0.98 -8.35
N VAL A 178 -13.71 -0.91 -8.47
CA VAL A 178 -14.58 -2.10 -8.42
C VAL A 178 -15.62 -2.02 -9.51
N GLN A 179 -15.81 -3.13 -10.23
CA GLN A 179 -16.82 -3.25 -11.26
C GLN A 179 -17.86 -4.29 -10.86
N PRO A 180 -19.15 -3.93 -10.73
CA PRO A 180 -20.22 -4.89 -10.61
C PRO A 180 -20.36 -5.73 -11.88
N PHE A 181 -20.95 -6.91 -11.76
CA PHE A 181 -21.23 -7.77 -12.91
C PHE A 181 -22.64 -7.54 -13.44
N GLN A 182 -22.75 -7.44 -14.76
CA GLN A 182 -24.02 -7.45 -15.49
C GLN A 182 -24.27 -8.85 -16.07
N ASP A 183 -25.42 -9.40 -15.79
CA ASP A 183 -25.80 -10.71 -16.33
C ASP A 183 -26.46 -10.57 -17.70
N TYR A 184 -25.69 -10.86 -18.72
CA TYR A 184 -26.15 -10.82 -20.13
C TYR A 184 -26.99 -12.04 -20.54
N LEU A 185 -27.10 -13.04 -19.66
CA LEU A 185 -27.85 -14.27 -19.94
C LEU A 185 -29.28 -14.27 -19.38
N ASN A 186 -29.59 -13.31 -18.52
CA ASN A 186 -30.91 -13.13 -17.95
C ASN A 186 -31.64 -11.94 -18.61
N ASP A 187 -32.96 -12.09 -18.79
CA ASP A 187 -33.82 -11.03 -19.37
C ASP A 187 -33.68 -9.73 -18.54
N GLY A 188 -33.63 -8.61 -19.25
CA GLY A 188 -33.45 -7.30 -18.65
C GLY A 188 -32.01 -6.97 -18.23
N PHE A 189 -31.05 -7.86 -18.48
CA PHE A 189 -29.63 -7.67 -18.22
C PHE A 189 -29.34 -7.09 -16.82
N PRO A 190 -29.77 -7.77 -15.73
CA PRO A 190 -29.67 -7.25 -14.38
C PRO A 190 -28.21 -7.03 -13.95
N ILE A 191 -27.96 -5.96 -13.19
CA ILE A 191 -26.66 -5.65 -12.61
C ILE A 191 -26.70 -5.98 -11.12
N TYR A 192 -25.87 -6.92 -10.69
CA TYR A 192 -25.82 -7.39 -9.31
C TYR A 192 -24.79 -6.59 -8.49
N SER A 193 -25.14 -5.37 -8.12
CA SER A 193 -24.28 -4.47 -7.32
C SER A 193 -24.63 -4.54 -5.84
N ALA A 194 -23.69 -4.12 -4.99
CA ALA A 194 -23.96 -3.76 -3.60
C ALA A 194 -24.56 -2.34 -3.50
N LYS A 195 -25.23 -2.02 -2.40
CA LYS A 195 -25.71 -0.65 -2.12
C LYS A 195 -24.56 0.29 -1.80
N ALA A 196 -23.59 -0.20 -1.06
CA ALA A 196 -22.42 0.56 -0.64
C ALA A 196 -21.20 -0.36 -0.46
N ILE A 197 -20.04 0.25 -0.39
CA ILE A 197 -18.76 -0.44 -0.26
C ILE A 197 -17.88 0.25 0.78
N GLN A 198 -17.10 -0.54 1.52
CA GLN A 198 -16.12 -0.07 2.49
C GLN A 198 -14.83 -0.88 2.36
N PHE A 199 -13.70 -0.22 2.53
CA PHE A 199 -12.38 -0.82 2.44
C PHE A 199 -11.70 -0.82 3.81
N LYS A 200 -11.04 -1.93 4.13
CA LYS A 200 -10.25 -2.05 5.35
C LYS A 200 -8.87 -2.59 5.00
N TYR A 201 -7.84 -2.00 5.59
CA TYR A 201 -6.48 -2.49 5.50
C TYR A 201 -6.03 -3.02 6.84
N GLY A 202 -5.16 -4.02 6.82
CA GLY A 202 -4.69 -4.58 8.05
C GLY A 202 -3.65 -5.68 7.87
N TRP A 203 -3.25 -6.23 8.98
CA TRP A 203 -2.26 -7.27 9.09
C TRP A 203 -2.79 -8.36 10.05
N THR A 204 -2.37 -9.59 9.87
CA THR A 204 -2.61 -10.67 10.84
C THR A 204 -1.33 -10.93 11.62
N SER A 205 -1.45 -11.15 12.94
CA SER A 205 -0.33 -11.42 13.83
C SER A 205 0.35 -12.78 13.59
N ASP A 206 -0.32 -13.69 12.90
CA ASP A 206 0.24 -14.99 12.58
C ASP A 206 0.91 -14.96 11.21
N PRO A 207 2.22 -15.27 11.12
CA PRO A 207 2.91 -15.55 9.86
C PRO A 207 2.48 -16.91 9.29
N ILE A 208 1.24 -17.31 9.51
CA ILE A 208 0.70 -18.57 9.04
C ILE A 208 0.79 -18.55 7.52
N GLU A 209 1.49 -19.52 6.97
CA GLU A 209 1.18 -20.05 5.67
C GLU A 209 -0.34 -20.16 5.60
N ILE A 210 -0.95 -19.20 4.86
CA ILE A 210 -2.40 -19.16 4.71
C ILE A 210 -2.75 -20.35 3.81
N ASP A 211 -2.74 -21.54 4.40
CA ASP A 211 -3.39 -22.69 3.83
C ASP A 211 -4.89 -22.39 3.85
N SER A 212 -5.49 -22.44 2.67
CA SER A 212 -6.91 -22.16 2.44
C SER A 212 -7.84 -22.90 3.42
N LYS A 213 -7.39 -23.99 4.02
CA LYS A 213 -8.11 -24.77 5.04
C LYS A 213 -8.21 -24.09 6.40
N PHE A 214 -7.27 -23.22 6.76
CA PHE A 214 -7.27 -22.56 8.08
C PHE A 214 -8.23 -21.37 8.12
N ILE A 215 -8.40 -20.66 7.02
CA ILE A 215 -9.37 -19.56 6.88
C ILE A 215 -10.80 -20.07 7.04
N PHE A 216 -11.08 -21.31 6.65
CA PHE A 216 -12.40 -21.93 6.79
C PHE A 216 -12.83 -22.19 8.24
N ARG A 217 -11.91 -22.38 9.16
CA ARG A 217 -12.20 -22.71 10.54
C ARG A 217 -12.52 -21.52 11.41
N ASP A 218 -12.05 -20.33 11.03
CA ASP A 218 -12.21 -19.14 11.87
C ASP A 218 -12.69 -17.94 11.05
N LYS A 219 -14.00 -17.90 10.75
CA LYS A 219 -14.70 -16.73 10.17
C LYS A 219 -14.46 -15.42 10.96
N MET A 220 -13.77 -15.51 12.08
CA MET A 220 -13.44 -14.43 13.01
C MET A 220 -11.92 -14.14 13.12
N ALA A 221 -11.03 -14.91 12.48
CA ALA A 221 -9.58 -14.73 12.67
C ALA A 221 -9.13 -13.32 12.25
N PHE A 222 -9.61 -12.81 11.12
CA PHE A 222 -9.34 -11.42 10.72
C PHE A 222 -10.05 -10.40 11.64
N SER A 223 -11.17 -10.80 12.27
CA SER A 223 -11.93 -9.97 13.20
C SER A 223 -11.40 -10.02 14.64
N ARG A 224 -10.74 -11.12 15.04
CA ARG A 224 -10.25 -11.33 16.42
C ARG A 224 -8.74 -11.17 16.58
N HIS A 225 -7.94 -11.48 15.53
CA HIS A 225 -6.48 -11.47 15.57
C HIS A 225 -5.86 -10.58 14.51
N GLY A 226 -6.66 -10.01 13.60
CA GLY A 226 -6.21 -9.04 12.62
C GLY A 226 -6.26 -7.62 13.17
N ILE A 227 -5.13 -6.93 13.15
CA ILE A 227 -5.11 -5.50 13.46
C ILE A 227 -5.55 -4.77 12.20
N CYS A 228 -6.74 -4.17 12.26
CA CYS A 228 -7.20 -3.25 11.22
C CYS A 228 -6.49 -1.91 11.41
N THR A 229 -5.61 -1.56 10.49
CA THR A 229 -4.83 -0.31 10.53
C THR A 229 -5.59 0.87 9.92
N TYR A 230 -6.56 0.60 9.05
CA TYR A 230 -7.35 1.63 8.40
C TYR A 230 -8.76 1.14 8.04
N ASN A 231 -9.76 2.00 8.24
CA ASN A 231 -11.13 1.84 7.76
C ASN A 231 -11.50 3.04 6.89
N SER A 232 -11.88 2.80 5.65
CA SER A 232 -12.37 3.87 4.78
C SER A 232 -13.75 4.37 5.23
N PRO A 233 -14.17 5.55 4.77
CA PRO A 233 -15.59 5.89 4.72
C PRO A 233 -16.38 4.83 3.96
N ILE A 234 -17.69 4.82 4.15
CA ILE A 234 -18.61 4.02 3.33
C ILE A 234 -18.92 4.83 2.07
N PHE A 235 -18.65 4.24 0.92
CA PHE A 235 -18.94 4.84 -0.37
C PHE A 235 -20.24 4.26 -0.94
N PRO A 236 -21.14 5.07 -1.52
CA PRO A 236 -22.26 4.56 -2.29
C PRO A 236 -21.74 3.84 -3.55
N MET A 237 -22.42 2.79 -3.96
CA MET A 237 -22.06 2.03 -5.16
C MET A 237 -23.17 2.15 -6.18
N SER A 238 -22.84 2.52 -7.43
CA SER A 238 -23.81 2.63 -8.53
C SER A 238 -24.19 1.24 -9.05
N GLN A 239 -25.45 1.10 -9.47
CA GLN A 239 -25.92 -0.08 -10.16
C GLN A 239 -25.67 0.07 -11.68
N GLU A 240 -24.39 0.12 -12.03
CA GLU A 240 -23.93 0.30 -13.42
C GLU A 240 -22.78 -0.67 -13.71
N ASN A 241 -22.80 -1.27 -14.91
CA ASN A 241 -21.69 -2.12 -15.36
C ASN A 241 -20.55 -1.26 -15.89
N LYS A 242 -19.87 -0.58 -14.97
CA LYS A 242 -18.66 0.19 -15.25
C LYS A 242 -17.68 0.04 -14.08
N LEU A 243 -16.40 0.25 -14.36
CA LEU A 243 -15.37 0.33 -13.34
C LEU A 243 -15.60 1.61 -12.52
N GLN A 244 -16.02 1.45 -11.27
CA GLN A 244 -16.28 2.55 -10.35
C GLN A 244 -15.03 2.84 -9.54
N HIS A 245 -14.65 4.11 -9.45
CA HIS A 245 -13.42 4.58 -8.83
C HIS A 245 -13.73 5.14 -7.44
N PHE A 246 -13.17 4.51 -6.42
CA PHE A 246 -13.29 4.92 -5.04
C PHE A 246 -11.97 5.53 -4.58
N LYS A 247 -11.87 6.86 -4.71
CA LYS A 247 -10.72 7.60 -4.25
C LYS A 247 -10.76 7.73 -2.73
N LEU A 248 -9.66 7.35 -2.08
CA LEU A 248 -9.53 7.53 -0.63
C LEU A 248 -9.38 9.02 -0.30
N PRO A 249 -9.90 9.50 0.84
CA PRO A 249 -9.78 10.90 1.25
C PRO A 249 -8.34 11.39 1.29
N GLU A 250 -7.44 10.52 1.68
CA GLU A 250 -5.99 10.70 1.65
C GLU A 250 -5.31 9.38 1.29
N PRO A 251 -4.09 9.39 0.75
CA PRO A 251 -3.31 8.19 0.52
C PRO A 251 -3.13 7.41 1.81
N VAL A 252 -3.36 6.10 1.78
CA VAL A 252 -3.32 5.23 2.95
C VAL A 252 -2.10 4.34 2.90
N LEU A 253 -1.28 4.42 3.95
CA LEU A 253 -0.19 3.47 4.15
C LEU A 253 -0.77 2.16 4.69
N CYS A 254 -0.93 1.19 3.79
CA CYS A 254 -1.35 -0.16 4.15
C CYS A 254 -0.15 -0.92 4.73
N ILE A 255 -0.26 -1.35 5.98
CA ILE A 255 0.73 -2.20 6.66
C ILE A 255 0.14 -3.59 6.84
N GLY A 256 0.88 -4.64 6.42
CA GLY A 256 0.47 -6.03 6.51
C GLY A 256 0.07 -6.67 5.18
N GLY A 257 -0.21 -5.86 4.16
CA GLY A 257 -0.43 -6.35 2.79
C GLY A 257 -1.77 -7.03 2.54
N PHE A 258 -2.81 -6.72 3.32
CA PHE A 258 -4.16 -7.24 3.10
C PHE A 258 -5.19 -6.13 2.91
N LEU A 259 -6.07 -6.33 1.94
CA LEU A 259 -7.25 -5.51 1.69
C LEU A 259 -8.51 -6.36 1.90
N LEU A 260 -9.39 -5.90 2.77
CA LEU A 260 -10.75 -6.42 2.93
C LEU A 260 -11.73 -5.45 2.28
N VAL A 261 -12.43 -5.92 1.25
CA VAL A 261 -13.54 -5.22 0.59
C VAL A 261 -14.84 -5.69 1.23
N ARG A 262 -15.59 -4.79 1.85
CA ARG A 262 -16.91 -5.06 2.40
C ARG A 262 -17.98 -4.51 1.47
N LEU A 263 -18.86 -5.38 1.00
CA LEU A 263 -19.99 -5.07 0.14
C LEU A 263 -21.26 -5.06 1.00
N LEU A 264 -21.86 -3.88 1.14
CA LEU A 264 -22.92 -3.63 2.10
C LEU A 264 -24.28 -3.63 1.39
N GLY A 265 -25.09 -4.62 1.70
CA GLY A 265 -26.42 -4.81 1.12
C GLY A 265 -26.39 -5.16 -0.36
N SER A 266 -27.40 -5.83 -0.84
CA SER A 266 -27.59 -6.18 -2.26
C SER A 266 -28.78 -5.42 -2.84
N VAL A 267 -28.72 -5.08 -4.13
CA VAL A 267 -29.78 -4.30 -4.81
C VAL A 267 -30.69 -5.22 -5.61
N GLN A 268 -30.10 -6.17 -6.34
CA GLN A 268 -30.79 -6.94 -7.36
C GLN A 268 -31.19 -8.33 -6.87
N LYS A 269 -32.47 -8.69 -7.10
CA LYS A 269 -32.98 -10.05 -6.97
C LYS A 269 -32.81 -10.82 -8.27
N ASN A 270 -32.53 -12.09 -8.15
CA ASN A 270 -32.61 -13.02 -9.28
C ASN A 270 -34.07 -13.45 -9.48
N GLY A 271 -34.54 -13.31 -10.71
CA GLY A 271 -35.94 -13.64 -11.06
C GLY A 271 -36.31 -15.13 -10.98
N LYS A 272 -35.32 -16.06 -10.91
CA LYS A 272 -35.55 -17.50 -10.87
C LYS A 272 -35.80 -18.03 -9.47
N ASP A 273 -35.06 -17.54 -8.47
CA ASP A 273 -35.11 -18.03 -7.08
C ASP A 273 -35.56 -16.97 -6.08
N ASN A 274 -35.76 -15.75 -6.55
CA ASN A 274 -36.19 -14.60 -5.76
C ASN A 274 -35.21 -14.22 -4.60
N LEU A 275 -33.93 -14.61 -4.70
CA LEU A 275 -32.87 -14.28 -3.75
C LEU A 275 -32.04 -13.09 -4.24
N PHE A 276 -31.46 -12.37 -3.29
CA PHE A 276 -30.52 -11.29 -3.56
C PHE A 276 -29.13 -11.84 -3.75
N TYR A 277 -28.42 -11.31 -4.75
CA TYR A 277 -27.03 -11.62 -5.05
C TYR A 277 -26.20 -10.35 -5.14
N THR A 278 -24.92 -10.47 -4.84
CA THR A 278 -23.91 -9.47 -5.16
C THR A 278 -22.84 -10.14 -6.03
N CYS A 279 -22.58 -9.55 -7.20
CA CYS A 279 -21.61 -10.08 -8.16
C CYS A 279 -20.60 -8.98 -8.53
N ILE A 280 -19.33 -9.33 -8.52
CA ILE A 280 -18.22 -8.44 -8.87
C ILE A 280 -17.42 -9.07 -10.01
N SER A 281 -17.24 -8.33 -11.09
CA SER A 281 -16.44 -8.75 -12.25
C SER A 281 -14.97 -8.39 -12.08
N HIS A 282 -14.66 -7.21 -11.50
CA HIS A 282 -13.27 -6.79 -11.37
C HIS A 282 -13.02 -5.97 -10.12
N VAL A 283 -11.85 -6.19 -9.51
CA VAL A 283 -11.31 -5.38 -8.40
C VAL A 283 -9.85 -5.03 -8.71
N LYS A 284 -9.51 -3.75 -8.55
CA LYS A 284 -8.18 -3.22 -8.80
C LYS A 284 -7.82 -2.24 -7.69
N VAL A 285 -6.57 -2.25 -7.25
CA VAL A 285 -6.02 -1.31 -6.26
C VAL A 285 -4.92 -0.49 -6.90
N VAL A 286 -5.10 0.81 -6.93
CA VAL A 286 -4.12 1.75 -7.47
C VAL A 286 -3.29 2.35 -6.35
N GLY A 287 -2.00 2.40 -6.54
CA GLY A 287 -1.09 2.91 -5.53
C GLY A 287 0.37 2.66 -5.87
N GLN A 288 1.18 2.61 -4.83
CA GLN A 288 2.60 2.34 -4.94
C GLN A 288 2.98 1.25 -3.94
N ILE A 289 3.80 0.32 -4.35
CA ILE A 289 4.33 -0.72 -3.47
C ILE A 289 5.75 -0.37 -3.03
N ILE A 290 6.07 -0.70 -1.79
CA ILE A 290 7.47 -0.76 -1.36
C ILE A 290 7.99 -2.14 -1.71
N SER A 291 9.17 -2.19 -2.35
CA SER A 291 9.77 -3.45 -2.80
C SER A 291 9.71 -4.52 -1.72
N PRO A 292 9.28 -5.76 -2.06
CA PRO A 292 9.13 -6.85 -1.08
C PRO A 292 10.43 -7.27 -0.39
N GLU A 293 11.58 -6.94 -0.96
CA GLU A 293 12.90 -7.20 -0.36
C GLU A 293 13.22 -6.27 0.81
N PHE A 294 12.35 -5.30 1.07
CA PHE A 294 12.45 -4.40 2.19
C PHE A 294 11.99 -5.07 3.49
N ILE A 295 12.77 -6.03 3.97
CA ILE A 295 12.73 -6.46 5.36
C ILE A 295 13.63 -5.49 6.12
N VAL A 296 13.04 -4.71 7.05
CA VAL A 296 13.80 -3.90 8.02
C VAL A 296 14.68 -4.86 8.83
N ARG A 297 15.83 -5.22 8.29
CA ARG A 297 16.91 -5.77 9.13
C ARG A 297 17.50 -4.62 9.91
N ARG A 298 17.68 -4.82 11.22
CA ARG A 298 18.50 -3.94 12.06
C ARG A 298 19.97 -4.08 11.59
N GLY A 299 20.31 -3.49 10.46
CA GLY A 299 21.64 -3.55 9.85
C GLY A 299 22.05 -2.19 9.29
N GLY A 300 23.33 -1.96 9.23
CA GLY A 300 23.94 -0.68 8.86
C GLY A 300 23.83 -0.32 7.37
N PHE A 301 24.59 0.68 6.94
CA PHE A 301 24.63 1.26 5.60
C PHE A 301 24.93 0.25 4.48
N ASP A 302 25.58 -0.87 4.77
CA ASP A 302 25.91 -1.94 3.81
C ASP A 302 24.66 -2.60 3.19
N ASP A 303 23.51 -2.54 3.90
CA ASP A 303 22.25 -3.10 3.39
C ASP A 303 21.58 -2.22 2.30
N MET A 304 21.95 -0.93 2.22
CA MET A 304 21.35 -0.03 1.22
C MET A 304 21.94 -0.21 -0.18
N GLU A 305 23.22 -0.61 -0.26
CA GLU A 305 23.88 -0.88 -1.54
C GLU A 305 23.35 -2.18 -2.16
N ALA A 306 23.03 -3.18 -1.33
CA ALA A 306 22.36 -4.41 -1.74
C ALA A 306 20.93 -4.16 -2.24
N VAL A 307 20.16 -3.29 -1.58
CA VAL A 307 18.82 -2.89 -2.01
C VAL A 307 18.87 -2.12 -3.33
N ALA A 308 19.83 -1.21 -3.51
CA ALA A 308 19.99 -0.45 -4.75
C ALA A 308 20.38 -1.32 -5.95
N SER A 309 21.22 -2.34 -5.75
CA SER A 309 21.63 -3.29 -6.81
C SER A 309 20.47 -4.18 -7.26
N ASN A 310 19.59 -4.58 -6.34
CA ASN A 310 18.42 -5.41 -6.66
C ASN A 310 17.32 -4.62 -7.39
N ILE A 311 17.14 -3.34 -7.08
CA ILE A 311 16.18 -2.47 -7.80
C ILE A 311 16.59 -2.29 -9.26
N SER A 312 17.89 -2.16 -9.55
CA SER A 312 18.38 -2.06 -10.94
C SER A 312 18.11 -3.33 -11.74
N SER A 313 18.26 -4.51 -11.15
CA SER A 313 18.00 -5.80 -11.81
C SER A 313 16.52 -6.05 -12.10
N ILE A 314 15.60 -5.49 -11.28
CA ILE A 314 14.14 -5.59 -11.50
C ILE A 314 13.70 -4.65 -12.63
N GLN A 315 14.29 -3.45 -12.74
CA GLN A 315 13.99 -2.51 -13.83
C GLN A 315 14.47 -3.03 -15.17
N ASP A 316 15.61 -3.73 -15.21
CA ASP A 316 16.15 -4.34 -16.43
C ASP A 316 15.38 -5.61 -16.86
N GLY A 317 14.73 -6.31 -15.91
CA GLY A 317 13.92 -7.51 -16.15
C GLY A 317 12.50 -7.25 -16.70
N VAL A 318 11.97 -6.05 -16.55
CA VAL A 318 10.62 -5.66 -17.03
C VAL A 318 10.65 -5.15 -18.48
N GLY A 319 11.84 -4.93 -19.04
CA GLY A 319 12.05 -4.38 -20.39
C GLY A 319 12.15 -5.39 -21.53
N VAL A 320 12.09 -6.71 -21.28
CA VAL A 320 12.23 -7.74 -22.33
C VAL A 320 11.06 -8.71 -22.29
N GLY A 321 9.97 -8.33 -22.93
CA GLY A 321 8.82 -9.17 -23.18
C GLY A 321 7.89 -8.47 -24.18
N MET A 322 8.36 -8.40 -25.46
CA MET A 322 7.47 -8.17 -26.59
C MET A 322 6.65 -9.40 -26.90
#